data_02052e3590f79e8cc8c64856d08a5c08
#
_entry.id   02052e3590f79e8cc8c64856d08a5c08
#
_cell.length_a   1.000
_cell.length_b   1.000
_cell.length_c   1.000
_cell.angle_alpha   90.00
_cell.angle_beta   90.00
_cell.angle_gamma   90.00
#
_symmetry.space_group_name_H-M   'P 1'
#
loop_
_entity.id
_entity.type
_entity.pdbx_description
1 polymer ?
#
loop_
_entity_poly.entity_id
_entity_poly.type
_entity_poly.pdbx_seq_one_letter_code
_entity_poly.pdbx_strand_id
1 'polypeptide(L)'
;MPGENFGVGKIQTINRRMFILGAAKFIVFTGIIARLFSLQIKENKKYLTLSDKNRLREWRLPPVRGEFLDYFGNIIAGNIKVYQLHVVPEEVEDFKYLMVRLKEILNLSNSEFNKIIKKKKKQKSWETLIISKNLTWEQFTKVNYFLHDLIGAKPVLSVSRNYPFNENYTHVLGYVSEASEKDILNNEVIKNKHVPGLKVGKTGLEKTFENELIGTNGIQRYEVNAYGKRISQLDYTDGVSGNTIKLTIDTEVQKLCNELLKNVAGS
;
A
#
# COMPACT_ATOMS: atom_id res chain seq x y z
N MET A 1 58.96 69.44 26.52
CA MET A 1 58.09 68.51 25.83
C MET A 1 58.20 67.21 26.53
N PRO A 2 57.14 66.70 27.20
CA PRO A 2 57.19 65.46 27.93
C PRO A 2 56.92 64.28 26.93
N GLY A 3 57.79 63.24 27.09
CA GLY A 3 57.72 62.01 26.31
C GLY A 3 56.52 61.16 26.75
N GLU A 4 55.75 60.72 25.78
CA GLU A 4 54.66 59.75 25.92
C GLU A 4 55.25 58.36 26.25
N ASN A 5 55.00 57.89 27.45
CA ASN A 5 55.24 56.51 27.83
C ASN A 5 54.16 55.62 27.19
N PHE A 6 54.56 54.95 26.14
CA PHE A 6 53.74 53.86 25.57
C PHE A 6 53.60 52.75 26.66
N GLY A 7 52.42 52.65 27.22
CA GLY A 7 52.11 51.66 28.21
C GLY A 7 52.30 50.22 27.67
N VAL A 8 53.28 49.54 28.27
CA VAL A 8 53.46 48.09 28.10
C VAL A 8 52.19 47.41 28.60
N GLY A 9 51.41 46.80 27.63
CA GLY A 9 50.22 46.11 27.98
C GLY A 9 50.47 45.07 29.05
N LYS A 10 49.64 45.12 30.10
CA LYS A 10 49.65 44.14 31.18
C LYS A 10 49.49 42.73 30.57
N ILE A 11 50.55 41.96 30.52
CA ILE A 11 50.50 40.51 30.29
C ILE A 11 49.68 39.97 31.48
N GLN A 12 48.45 39.56 31.16
CA GLN A 12 47.58 38.95 32.16
C GLN A 12 48.23 37.64 32.58
N THR A 13 48.77 37.65 33.82
CA THR A 13 49.32 36.44 34.45
C THR A 13 48.20 35.41 34.56
N ILE A 14 48.35 34.34 33.86
CA ILE A 14 47.37 33.22 33.89
C ILE A 14 47.41 32.61 35.28
N ASN A 15 46.39 32.89 36.09
CA ASN A 15 46.26 32.34 37.42
C ASN A 15 46.05 30.82 37.36
N ARG A 16 46.60 30.04 38.30
CA ARG A 16 46.38 28.57 38.40
C ARG A 16 44.92 28.17 38.27
N ARG A 17 43.98 28.98 38.74
CA ARG A 17 42.53 28.75 38.60
C ARG A 17 42.08 28.85 37.15
N MET A 18 42.58 29.79 36.37
CA MET A 18 42.28 29.92 34.95
C MET A 18 42.82 28.73 34.14
N PHE A 19 44.01 28.25 34.50
CA PHE A 19 44.59 27.07 33.88
C PHE A 19 43.77 25.81 34.16
N ILE A 20 43.33 25.58 35.40
CA ILE A 20 42.48 24.44 35.78
C ILE A 20 41.15 24.51 35.06
N LEU A 21 40.49 25.67 35.00
CA LEU A 21 39.23 25.86 34.28
C LEU A 21 39.40 25.67 32.76
N GLY A 22 40.51 26.14 32.20
CA GLY A 22 40.86 25.93 30.79
C GLY A 22 41.09 24.45 30.47
N ALA A 23 41.85 23.75 31.31
CA ALA A 23 42.10 22.32 31.17
C ALA A 23 40.79 21.50 31.28
N ALA A 24 39.94 21.83 32.25
CA ALA A 24 38.63 21.18 32.40
C ALA A 24 37.74 21.37 31.14
N LYS A 25 37.67 22.60 30.62
CA LYS A 25 36.93 22.87 29.35
C LYS A 25 37.54 22.12 28.16
N PHE A 26 38.86 22.06 28.07
CA PHE A 26 39.56 21.35 27.00
C PHE A 26 39.25 19.84 27.03
N ILE A 27 39.29 19.23 28.23
CA ILE A 27 38.92 17.79 28.39
C ILE A 27 37.48 17.53 27.96
N VAL A 28 36.54 18.36 28.41
CA VAL A 28 35.13 18.23 28.01
C VAL A 28 34.96 18.38 26.49
N PHE A 29 35.60 19.39 25.92
CA PHE A 29 35.54 19.66 24.47
C PHE A 29 36.14 18.50 23.66
N THR A 30 37.28 17.97 24.07
CA THR A 30 37.93 16.81 23.47
C THR A 30 37.05 15.58 23.57
N GLY A 31 36.36 15.36 24.69
CA GLY A 31 35.39 14.29 24.88
C GLY A 31 34.20 14.40 23.92
N ILE A 32 33.70 15.62 23.74
CA ILE A 32 32.60 15.88 22.80
C ILE A 32 33.05 15.59 21.35
N ILE A 33 34.24 16.07 20.95
CA ILE A 33 34.80 15.81 19.61
C ILE A 33 34.99 14.31 19.37
N ALA A 34 35.59 13.62 20.36
CA ALA A 34 35.78 12.17 20.28
C ALA A 34 34.43 11.42 20.12
N ARG A 35 33.41 11.86 20.85
CA ARG A 35 32.05 11.28 20.73
C ARG A 35 31.40 11.58 19.39
N LEU A 36 31.49 12.80 18.90
CA LEU A 36 31.02 13.18 17.58
C LEU A 36 31.72 12.38 16.48
N PHE A 37 33.05 12.22 16.56
CA PHE A 37 33.81 11.39 15.64
C PHE A 37 33.32 9.93 15.65
N SER A 38 33.10 9.37 16.83
CA SER A 38 32.54 8.00 16.95
C SER A 38 31.17 7.88 16.29
N LEU A 39 30.26 8.81 16.57
CA LEU A 39 28.90 8.80 16.01
C LEU A 39 28.87 9.02 14.49
N GLN A 40 29.67 9.97 13.99
CA GLN A 40 29.63 10.38 12.59
C GLN A 40 30.46 9.49 11.66
N ILE A 41 31.50 8.83 12.17
CA ILE A 41 32.41 8.02 11.34
C ILE A 41 32.31 6.53 11.66
N LYS A 42 32.46 6.13 12.91
CA LYS A 42 32.43 4.70 13.28
C LYS A 42 31.03 4.11 13.22
N GLU A 43 30.04 4.83 13.74
CA GLU A 43 28.66 4.35 13.86
C GLU A 43 27.73 4.89 12.76
N ASN A 44 28.28 5.63 11.76
CA ASN A 44 27.50 6.29 10.71
C ASN A 44 26.53 5.31 10.01
N LYS A 45 27.04 4.16 9.54
CA LYS A 45 26.21 3.16 8.82
C LYS A 45 25.03 2.69 9.67
N LYS A 46 25.23 2.51 10.98
CA LYS A 46 24.17 2.11 11.90
C LYS A 46 23.07 3.16 12.00
N TYR A 47 23.46 4.42 12.20
CA TYR A 47 22.50 5.52 12.35
C TYR A 47 21.82 5.88 11.04
N LEU A 48 22.52 5.80 9.90
CA LEU A 48 21.89 5.90 8.57
C LEU A 48 20.82 4.83 8.38
N THR A 49 21.14 3.55 8.65
CA THR A 49 20.16 2.46 8.53
C THR A 49 18.95 2.66 9.46
N LEU A 50 19.15 3.15 10.67
CA LEU A 50 18.07 3.46 11.60
C LEU A 50 17.22 4.64 11.12
N SER A 51 17.86 5.69 10.59
CA SER A 51 17.18 6.84 10.00
C SER A 51 16.34 6.42 8.80
N ASP A 52 16.91 5.62 7.90
CA ASP A 52 16.21 5.12 6.70
C ASP A 52 15.03 4.23 7.08
N LYS A 53 15.20 3.33 8.05
CA LYS A 53 14.09 2.50 8.55
C LYS A 53 12.93 3.32 9.12
N ASN A 54 13.22 4.46 9.74
CA ASN A 54 12.19 5.35 10.29
C ASN A 54 11.54 6.22 9.21
N ARG A 55 12.30 6.62 8.20
CA ARG A 55 11.88 7.52 7.14
C ARG A 55 11.22 6.79 5.97
N LEU A 56 11.68 5.57 5.65
CA LEU A 56 11.22 4.81 4.51
C LEU A 56 10.11 3.83 4.92
N ARG A 57 9.03 3.81 4.14
CA ARG A 57 7.95 2.82 4.26
C ARG A 57 7.79 2.09 2.93
N GLU A 58 7.76 0.77 3.03
CA GLU A 58 7.45 -0.09 1.89
C GLU A 58 5.95 -0.39 1.89
N TRP A 59 5.32 -0.08 0.76
CA TRP A 59 3.95 -0.45 0.49
C TRP A 59 3.97 -1.56 -0.56
N ARG A 60 3.52 -2.73 -0.17
CA ARG A 60 3.39 -3.84 -1.09
C ARG A 60 2.04 -3.76 -1.78
N LEU A 61 2.07 -3.89 -3.10
CA LEU A 61 0.87 -3.88 -3.95
C LEU A 61 0.52 -5.32 -4.34
N PRO A 62 -0.77 -5.67 -4.33
CA PRO A 62 -1.17 -7.00 -4.75
C PRO A 62 -0.81 -7.22 -6.23
N PRO A 63 -0.33 -8.42 -6.59
CA PRO A 63 0.02 -8.74 -7.96
C PRO A 63 -1.23 -8.91 -8.83
N VAL A 64 -1.05 -8.81 -10.13
CA VAL A 64 -2.07 -9.19 -11.09
C VAL A 64 -2.16 -10.72 -11.11
N ARG A 65 -3.36 -11.25 -10.94
CA ARG A 65 -3.59 -12.69 -10.92
C ARG A 65 -3.47 -13.30 -12.30
N GLY A 66 -2.90 -14.50 -12.42
CA GLY A 66 -2.82 -15.25 -13.67
C GLY A 66 -4.19 -15.53 -14.30
N GLU A 67 -4.25 -15.79 -15.59
CA GLU A 67 -5.47 -15.99 -16.34
C GLU A 67 -5.75 -17.48 -16.58
N PHE A 68 -7.02 -17.83 -16.76
CA PHE A 68 -7.42 -19.13 -17.29
C PHE A 68 -7.86 -18.99 -18.74
N LEU A 69 -7.30 -19.84 -19.59
CA LEU A 69 -7.67 -19.94 -21.01
C LEU A 69 -8.33 -21.28 -21.28
N ASP A 70 -9.24 -21.32 -22.24
CA ASP A 70 -9.79 -22.56 -22.78
C ASP A 70 -8.78 -23.28 -23.69
N TYR A 71 -9.23 -24.40 -24.30
CA TYR A 71 -8.42 -25.18 -25.26
C TYR A 71 -7.96 -24.35 -26.47
N PHE A 72 -8.74 -23.38 -26.91
CA PHE A 72 -8.45 -22.54 -28.08
C PHE A 72 -7.70 -21.24 -27.70
N GLY A 73 -7.53 -20.95 -26.43
CA GLY A 73 -6.85 -19.74 -25.95
C GLY A 73 -7.78 -18.58 -25.66
N ASN A 74 -9.11 -18.81 -25.61
CA ASN A 74 -10.04 -17.78 -25.16
C ASN A 74 -10.00 -17.61 -23.66
N ILE A 75 -10.08 -16.36 -23.17
CA ILE A 75 -10.03 -16.05 -21.74
C ILE A 75 -11.36 -16.46 -21.10
N ILE A 76 -11.31 -17.40 -20.16
CA ILE A 76 -12.45 -17.83 -19.34
C ILE A 76 -12.44 -17.26 -17.94
N ALA A 77 -11.26 -16.89 -17.42
CA ALA A 77 -11.12 -16.06 -16.23
C ALA A 77 -9.91 -15.14 -16.41
N GLY A 78 -10.17 -13.86 -16.51
CA GLY A 78 -9.16 -12.84 -16.75
C GLY A 78 -9.25 -11.68 -15.76
N ASN A 79 -8.60 -10.59 -16.11
CA ASN A 79 -8.55 -9.39 -15.28
C ASN A 79 -9.04 -8.20 -16.09
N ILE A 80 -9.91 -7.38 -15.49
CA ILE A 80 -10.37 -6.12 -16.07
C ILE A 80 -9.94 -4.94 -15.21
N LYS A 81 -9.68 -3.83 -15.87
CA LYS A 81 -9.44 -2.56 -15.19
C LYS A 81 -10.76 -2.01 -14.68
N VAL A 82 -10.78 -1.63 -13.40
CA VAL A 82 -11.95 -1.04 -12.74
C VAL A 82 -11.55 0.24 -12.04
N TYR A 83 -12.47 1.19 -11.99
CA TYR A 83 -12.28 2.41 -11.24
C TYR A 83 -12.71 2.22 -9.80
N GLN A 84 -11.86 2.56 -8.86
CA GLN A 84 -12.14 2.48 -7.44
C GLN A 84 -11.99 3.84 -6.79
N LEU A 85 -12.70 4.06 -5.70
CA LEU A 85 -12.52 5.24 -4.85
C LEU A 85 -11.94 4.82 -3.51
N HIS A 86 -10.75 5.32 -3.25
CA HIS A 86 -10.02 5.10 -2.01
C HIS A 86 -10.03 6.39 -1.18
N VAL A 87 -10.05 6.23 0.14
CA VAL A 87 -9.91 7.33 1.10
C VAL A 87 -8.94 6.90 2.18
N VAL A 88 -7.98 7.74 2.51
CA VAL A 88 -7.13 7.55 3.70
C VAL A 88 -7.67 8.46 4.80
N PRO A 89 -8.31 7.92 5.85
CA PRO A 89 -9.00 8.74 6.86
C PRO A 89 -8.11 9.77 7.56
N GLU A 90 -6.81 9.51 7.68
CA GLU A 90 -5.83 10.42 8.27
C GLU A 90 -5.59 11.69 7.42
N GLU A 91 -5.79 11.61 6.11
CA GLU A 91 -5.61 12.72 5.19
C GLU A 91 -6.88 13.61 5.09
N VAL A 92 -7.96 13.23 5.75
CA VAL A 92 -9.28 13.89 5.69
C VAL A 92 -9.52 14.68 6.96
N GLU A 93 -9.72 16.00 6.85
CA GLU A 93 -10.02 16.87 8.00
C GLU A 93 -11.40 16.59 8.59
N ASP A 94 -12.44 16.54 7.75
CA ASP A 94 -13.81 16.18 8.13
C ASP A 94 -14.31 14.97 7.34
N PHE A 95 -14.12 13.80 7.91
CA PHE A 95 -14.56 12.54 7.30
C PHE A 95 -16.10 12.47 7.15
N LYS A 96 -16.86 13.10 8.04
CA LYS A 96 -18.31 13.07 7.96
C LYS A 96 -18.81 13.89 6.79
N TYR A 97 -18.27 15.10 6.60
CA TYR A 97 -18.54 15.94 5.45
C TYR A 97 -18.21 15.26 4.14
N LEU A 98 -16.99 14.71 4.02
CA LEU A 98 -16.56 13.95 2.84
C LEU A 98 -17.54 12.82 2.49
N MET A 99 -17.96 12.05 3.49
CA MET A 99 -18.88 10.92 3.28
C MET A 99 -20.27 11.34 2.84
N VAL A 100 -20.79 12.49 3.33
CA VAL A 100 -22.07 13.05 2.88
C VAL A 100 -21.98 13.48 1.42
N ARG A 101 -20.91 14.17 1.04
CA ARG A 101 -20.66 14.58 -0.37
C ARG A 101 -20.49 13.36 -1.29
N LEU A 102 -19.73 12.37 -0.88
CA LEU A 102 -19.58 11.14 -1.66
C LEU A 102 -20.88 10.36 -1.80
N LYS A 103 -21.73 10.36 -0.78
CA LYS A 103 -23.06 9.75 -0.87
C LYS A 103 -23.92 10.40 -1.94
N GLU A 104 -23.90 11.72 -2.05
CA GLU A 104 -24.63 12.46 -3.09
C GLU A 104 -24.07 12.20 -4.49
N ILE A 105 -22.73 12.30 -4.67
CA ILE A 105 -22.08 12.15 -5.97
C ILE A 105 -22.23 10.72 -6.52
N LEU A 106 -22.07 9.71 -5.66
CA LEU A 106 -22.09 8.30 -6.04
C LEU A 106 -23.47 7.65 -5.92
N ASN A 107 -24.50 8.37 -5.41
CA ASN A 107 -25.82 7.84 -5.10
C ASN A 107 -25.77 6.61 -4.19
N LEU A 108 -24.92 6.66 -3.13
CA LEU A 108 -24.76 5.53 -2.22
C LEU A 108 -26.06 5.31 -1.41
N SER A 109 -26.45 4.04 -1.33
CA SER A 109 -27.56 3.65 -0.43
C SER A 109 -27.22 3.86 1.04
N ASN A 110 -28.22 4.01 1.87
CA ASN A 110 -28.02 4.11 3.34
C ASN A 110 -27.33 2.87 3.91
N SER A 111 -27.57 1.69 3.32
CA SER A 111 -26.93 0.44 3.71
C SER A 111 -25.42 0.47 3.45
N GLU A 112 -25.01 0.89 2.26
CA GLU A 112 -23.59 1.00 1.87
C GLU A 112 -22.88 2.06 2.69
N PHE A 113 -23.48 3.22 2.87
CA PHE A 113 -22.96 4.28 3.73
C PHE A 113 -22.67 3.77 5.14
N ASN A 114 -23.65 3.09 5.76
CA ASN A 114 -23.47 2.54 7.10
C ASN A 114 -22.39 1.44 7.17
N LYS A 115 -22.24 0.60 6.12
CA LYS A 115 -21.18 -0.38 6.02
C LYS A 115 -19.80 0.29 5.99
N ILE A 116 -19.64 1.36 5.23
CA ILE A 116 -18.39 2.13 5.14
C ILE A 116 -18.03 2.74 6.49
N ILE A 117 -18.99 3.37 7.17
CA ILE A 117 -18.76 3.95 8.51
C ILE A 117 -18.37 2.88 9.54
N LYS A 118 -19.02 1.70 9.51
CA LYS A 118 -18.64 0.57 10.37
C LYS A 118 -17.23 0.05 10.06
N LYS A 119 -16.87 0.00 8.78
CA LYS A 119 -15.53 -0.44 8.35
C LYS A 119 -14.46 0.55 8.83
N LYS A 120 -14.70 1.86 8.69
CA LYS A 120 -13.79 2.90 9.21
C LYS A 120 -13.50 2.75 10.70
N LYS A 121 -14.52 2.41 11.51
CA LYS A 121 -14.34 2.24 12.97
C LYS A 121 -13.44 1.06 13.35
N LYS A 122 -13.31 0.05 12.47
CA LYS A 122 -12.50 -1.15 12.70
C LYS A 122 -11.09 -1.04 12.13
N GLN A 123 -10.86 -0.14 11.19
CA GLN A 123 -9.59 0.07 10.54
C GLN A 123 -8.79 1.18 11.21
N LYS A 124 -7.47 1.11 11.07
CA LYS A 124 -6.57 2.16 11.55
C LYS A 124 -6.65 3.38 10.63
N SER A 125 -6.38 4.58 11.16
CA SER A 125 -6.58 5.84 10.43
C SER A 125 -5.72 5.99 9.18
N TRP A 126 -4.55 5.36 9.15
CA TRP A 126 -3.63 5.38 8.00
C TRP A 126 -3.95 4.32 6.94
N GLU A 127 -4.82 3.36 7.25
CA GLU A 127 -5.22 2.33 6.30
C GLU A 127 -6.18 2.89 5.25
N THR A 128 -5.95 2.51 4.00
CA THR A 128 -6.82 2.91 2.90
C THR A 128 -8.20 2.27 3.02
N LEU A 129 -9.21 3.09 3.09
CA LEU A 129 -10.61 2.68 3.08
C LEU A 129 -11.15 2.72 1.65
N ILE A 130 -11.59 1.58 1.14
CA ILE A 130 -12.21 1.49 -0.18
C ILE A 130 -13.68 1.85 -0.02
N ILE A 131 -14.08 2.98 -0.63
CA ILE A 131 -15.47 3.50 -0.61
C ILE A 131 -16.31 2.76 -1.66
N SER A 132 -15.79 2.66 -2.89
CA SER A 132 -16.40 1.89 -3.97
C SER A 132 -15.36 1.05 -4.68
N LYS A 133 -15.69 -0.23 -4.95
CA LYS A 133 -14.80 -1.19 -5.62
C LYS A 133 -14.94 -1.16 -7.14
N ASN A 134 -16.04 -0.62 -7.65
CA ASN A 134 -16.36 -0.59 -9.07
C ASN A 134 -17.20 0.64 -9.37
N LEU A 135 -16.55 1.72 -9.77
CA LEU A 135 -17.22 2.92 -10.25
C LEU A 135 -17.49 2.80 -11.75
N THR A 136 -18.64 3.27 -12.16
CA THR A 136 -18.88 3.50 -13.59
C THR A 136 -17.99 4.63 -14.10
N TRP A 137 -17.76 4.71 -15.40
CA TRP A 137 -17.01 5.82 -15.99
C TRP A 137 -17.60 7.19 -15.62
N GLU A 138 -18.93 7.28 -15.63
CA GLU A 138 -19.64 8.49 -15.26
C GLU A 138 -19.39 8.89 -13.79
N GLN A 139 -19.48 7.93 -12.86
CA GLN A 139 -19.19 8.17 -11.45
C GLN A 139 -17.73 8.58 -11.24
N PHE A 140 -16.79 7.91 -11.92
CA PHE A 140 -15.37 8.23 -11.86
C PHE A 140 -15.10 9.65 -12.35
N THR A 141 -15.72 10.06 -13.46
CA THR A 141 -15.60 11.42 -14.01
C THR A 141 -16.19 12.46 -13.06
N LYS A 142 -17.37 12.20 -12.48
CA LYS A 142 -17.96 13.08 -11.47
C LYS A 142 -17.07 13.24 -10.24
N VAL A 143 -16.49 12.16 -9.72
CA VAL A 143 -15.58 12.24 -8.58
C VAL A 143 -14.34 13.07 -8.94
N ASN A 144 -13.75 12.87 -10.12
CA ASN A 144 -12.60 13.67 -10.56
C ASN A 144 -12.94 15.15 -10.73
N TYR A 145 -14.15 15.48 -11.22
CA TYR A 145 -14.60 16.85 -11.37
C TYR A 145 -14.70 17.58 -10.02
N PHE A 146 -15.23 16.91 -8.99
CA PHE A 146 -15.36 17.47 -7.65
C PHE A 146 -14.16 17.17 -6.73
N LEU A 147 -13.03 16.69 -7.27
CA LEU A 147 -11.89 16.24 -6.45
C LEU A 147 -11.33 17.35 -5.56
N HIS A 148 -11.42 18.61 -5.97
CA HIS A 148 -10.98 19.77 -5.20
C HIS A 148 -11.78 19.95 -3.88
N ASP A 149 -13.06 19.52 -3.85
CA ASP A 149 -13.92 19.55 -2.65
C ASP A 149 -13.82 18.27 -1.82
N LEU A 150 -13.23 17.21 -2.41
CA LEU A 150 -13.16 15.88 -1.82
C LEU A 150 -11.76 15.58 -1.26
N ILE A 151 -11.26 16.45 -0.38
CA ILE A 151 -9.92 16.32 0.21
C ILE A 151 -9.74 14.93 0.85
N GLY A 152 -8.70 14.21 0.44
CA GLY A 152 -8.39 12.86 0.91
C GLY A 152 -9.07 11.72 0.11
N ALA A 153 -9.95 12.04 -0.83
CA ALA A 153 -10.48 11.06 -1.78
C ALA A 153 -9.49 10.85 -2.94
N LYS A 154 -9.24 9.59 -3.29
CA LYS A 154 -8.30 9.19 -4.35
C LYS A 154 -8.99 8.23 -5.31
N PRO A 155 -9.48 8.72 -6.46
CA PRO A 155 -9.92 7.84 -7.53
C PRO A 155 -8.70 7.11 -8.10
N VAL A 156 -8.76 5.78 -8.17
CA VAL A 156 -7.65 4.93 -8.63
C VAL A 156 -8.13 3.92 -9.66
N LEU A 157 -7.25 3.61 -10.61
CA LEU A 157 -7.43 2.50 -11.51
C LEU A 157 -6.91 1.23 -10.80
N SER A 158 -7.76 0.23 -10.68
CA SER A 158 -7.45 -1.04 -10.03
C SER A 158 -7.78 -2.21 -10.96
N VAL A 159 -7.48 -3.42 -10.53
CA VAL A 159 -7.74 -4.64 -11.28
C VAL A 159 -8.77 -5.49 -10.55
N SER A 160 -9.76 -5.97 -11.29
CA SER A 160 -10.77 -6.91 -10.78
C SER A 160 -10.81 -8.17 -11.60
N ARG A 161 -11.05 -9.31 -10.93
CA ARG A 161 -11.25 -10.59 -11.60
C ARG A 161 -12.55 -10.55 -12.40
N ASN A 162 -12.51 -11.04 -13.63
CA ASN A 162 -13.63 -11.12 -14.53
C ASN A 162 -13.79 -12.54 -15.07
N TYR A 163 -15.02 -12.99 -15.13
CA TYR A 163 -15.42 -14.30 -15.66
C TYR A 163 -16.42 -14.09 -16.80
N PRO A 164 -15.96 -13.97 -18.07
CA PRO A 164 -16.84 -13.64 -19.20
C PRO A 164 -17.99 -14.62 -19.39
N PHE A 165 -17.79 -15.88 -19.02
CA PHE A 165 -18.77 -16.97 -19.17
C PHE A 165 -19.21 -17.52 -17.81
N ASN A 166 -19.50 -16.63 -16.86
CA ASN A 166 -19.73 -16.94 -15.46
C ASN A 166 -20.68 -18.13 -15.23
N GLU A 167 -21.83 -18.13 -15.91
CA GLU A 167 -22.85 -19.17 -15.74
C GLU A 167 -22.36 -20.57 -16.16
N ASN A 168 -21.47 -20.65 -17.17
CA ASN A 168 -20.99 -21.91 -17.70
C ASN A 168 -19.88 -22.55 -16.88
N TYR A 169 -19.14 -21.75 -16.08
CA TYR A 169 -17.92 -22.20 -15.43
C TYR A 169 -17.92 -22.07 -13.91
N THR A 170 -19.02 -21.60 -13.31
CA THR A 170 -19.07 -21.28 -11.85
C THR A 170 -18.59 -22.44 -10.99
N HIS A 171 -19.02 -23.67 -11.28
CA HIS A 171 -18.65 -24.84 -10.49
C HIS A 171 -17.21 -25.30 -10.71
N VAL A 172 -16.68 -25.11 -11.90
CA VAL A 172 -15.33 -25.52 -12.27
C VAL A 172 -14.30 -24.49 -11.81
N LEU A 173 -14.47 -23.23 -12.19
CA LEU A 173 -13.53 -22.16 -11.88
C LEU A 173 -13.56 -21.76 -10.40
N GLY A 174 -14.76 -21.71 -9.82
CA GLY A 174 -14.97 -21.13 -8.51
C GLY A 174 -14.92 -19.60 -8.54
N TYR A 175 -14.48 -18.99 -7.45
CA TYR A 175 -14.42 -17.54 -7.32
C TYR A 175 -13.26 -17.08 -6.45
N VAL A 176 -12.91 -15.79 -6.56
CA VAL A 176 -11.90 -15.13 -5.72
C VAL A 176 -12.54 -14.15 -4.76
N SER A 177 -11.97 -14.04 -3.57
CA SER A 177 -12.30 -12.97 -2.61
C SER A 177 -11.07 -12.51 -1.84
N GLU A 178 -11.21 -11.47 -1.03
CA GLU A 178 -10.12 -11.02 -0.16
C GLU A 178 -9.67 -12.15 0.78
N ALA A 179 -8.36 -12.27 1.00
CA ALA A 179 -7.78 -13.27 1.88
C ALA A 179 -8.34 -13.12 3.31
N SER A 180 -8.86 -14.20 3.87
CA SER A 180 -9.29 -14.26 5.27
C SER A 180 -8.15 -14.72 6.16
N GLU A 181 -8.27 -14.52 7.47
CA GLU A 181 -7.28 -15.03 8.45
C GLU A 181 -7.05 -16.53 8.31
N LYS A 182 -8.12 -17.29 8.01
CA LYS A 182 -8.02 -18.75 7.77
C LYS A 182 -7.18 -19.09 6.54
N ASP A 183 -7.32 -18.33 5.45
CA ASP A 183 -6.53 -18.55 4.24
C ASP A 183 -5.04 -18.27 4.49
N ILE A 184 -4.74 -17.23 5.26
CA ILE A 184 -3.38 -16.85 5.62
C ILE A 184 -2.72 -17.90 6.52
N LEU A 185 -3.48 -18.49 7.45
CA LEU A 185 -2.97 -19.51 8.36
C LEU A 185 -2.73 -20.86 7.65
N ASN A 186 -3.58 -21.20 6.68
CA ASN A 186 -3.58 -22.51 6.04
C ASN A 186 -2.67 -22.61 4.80
N ASN A 187 -2.16 -21.49 4.28
CA ASN A 187 -1.32 -21.49 3.08
C ASN A 187 -0.12 -20.56 3.26
N GLU A 188 1.08 -21.14 3.31
CA GLU A 188 2.33 -20.38 3.47
C GLU A 188 2.60 -19.41 2.32
N VAL A 189 2.21 -19.73 1.09
CA VAL A 189 2.38 -18.84 -0.07
C VAL A 189 1.53 -17.59 0.10
N ILE A 190 0.26 -17.76 0.51
CA ILE A 190 -0.64 -16.64 0.79
C ILE A 190 -0.09 -15.82 1.96
N LYS A 191 0.38 -16.47 3.03
CA LYS A 191 0.97 -15.81 4.20
C LYS A 191 2.16 -14.91 3.82
N ASN A 192 3.08 -15.43 3.02
CA ASN A 192 4.30 -14.72 2.61
C ASN A 192 4.00 -13.55 1.63
N LYS A 193 2.97 -13.69 0.80
CA LYS A 193 2.55 -12.69 -0.19
C LYS A 193 1.41 -11.81 0.29
N HIS A 194 0.94 -12.00 1.52
CA HIS A 194 -0.21 -11.27 2.03
C HIS A 194 0.03 -9.77 2.06
N VAL A 195 -0.90 -9.05 1.43
CA VAL A 195 -1.01 -7.60 1.43
C VAL A 195 -2.49 -7.21 1.50
N PRO A 196 -2.83 -6.03 2.01
CA PRO A 196 -4.21 -5.54 1.99
C PRO A 196 -4.78 -5.56 0.58
N GLY A 197 -5.97 -6.14 0.42
CA GLY A 197 -6.64 -6.26 -0.88
C GLY A 197 -6.20 -7.45 -1.75
N LEU A 198 -5.29 -8.31 -1.26
CA LEU A 198 -4.93 -9.54 -1.97
C LEU A 198 -6.16 -10.43 -2.11
N LYS A 199 -6.46 -10.82 -3.35
CA LYS A 199 -7.54 -11.75 -3.67
C LYS A 199 -6.98 -13.15 -3.82
N VAL A 200 -7.67 -14.11 -3.19
CA VAL A 200 -7.31 -15.54 -3.21
C VAL A 200 -8.48 -16.38 -3.68
N GLY A 201 -8.21 -17.51 -4.32
CA GLY A 201 -9.21 -18.49 -4.74
C GLY A 201 -9.88 -19.15 -3.54
N LYS A 202 -11.21 -19.19 -3.53
CA LYS A 202 -11.98 -19.79 -2.43
C LYS A 202 -12.43 -21.21 -2.74
N THR A 203 -12.74 -21.47 -3.98
CA THR A 203 -13.26 -22.77 -4.45
C THR A 203 -12.74 -23.07 -5.87
N GLY A 204 -12.95 -24.28 -6.35
CA GLY A 204 -12.67 -24.70 -7.72
C GLY A 204 -11.19 -24.56 -8.14
N LEU A 205 -10.99 -24.40 -9.43
CA LEU A 205 -9.64 -24.26 -10.02
C LEU A 205 -8.89 -23.02 -9.52
N GLU A 206 -9.61 -21.94 -9.20
CA GLU A 206 -9.02 -20.74 -8.61
C GLU A 206 -8.29 -21.07 -7.29
N LYS A 207 -8.85 -21.97 -6.48
CA LYS A 207 -8.20 -22.41 -5.22
C LYS A 207 -7.12 -23.45 -5.47
N THR A 208 -7.36 -24.41 -6.36
CA THR A 208 -6.44 -25.51 -6.64
C THR A 208 -5.11 -25.00 -7.20
N PHE A 209 -5.18 -24.05 -8.12
CA PHE A 209 -4.02 -23.45 -8.77
C PHE A 209 -3.59 -22.11 -8.14
N GLU A 210 -3.90 -21.90 -6.86
CA GLU A 210 -3.57 -20.64 -6.16
C GLU A 210 -2.08 -20.28 -6.28
N ASN A 211 -1.18 -21.26 -6.12
CA ASN A 211 0.25 -21.02 -6.11
C ASN A 211 0.79 -20.53 -7.45
N GLU A 212 0.21 -20.99 -8.55
CA GLU A 212 0.57 -20.61 -9.92
C GLU A 212 -0.06 -19.28 -10.31
N LEU A 213 -1.31 -19.07 -9.91
CA LEU A 213 -2.09 -17.90 -10.27
C LEU A 213 -1.71 -16.64 -9.48
N ILE A 214 -1.21 -16.82 -8.24
CA ILE A 214 -0.80 -15.70 -7.40
C ILE A 214 0.59 -15.22 -7.82
N GLY A 215 0.71 -14.08 -8.46
CA GLY A 215 2.00 -13.52 -8.87
C GLY A 215 2.92 -13.13 -7.71
N THR A 216 3.84 -12.23 -7.94
CA THR A 216 4.67 -11.61 -6.90
C THR A 216 4.27 -10.16 -6.68
N ASN A 217 4.28 -9.72 -5.42
CA ASN A 217 3.86 -8.37 -5.05
C ASN A 217 4.76 -7.32 -5.69
N GLY A 218 4.16 -6.22 -6.13
CA GLY A 218 4.87 -4.99 -6.40
C GLY A 218 5.30 -4.31 -5.08
N ILE A 219 6.34 -3.50 -5.14
CA ILE A 219 6.85 -2.74 -4.00
C ILE A 219 6.89 -1.27 -4.38
N GLN A 220 6.27 -0.44 -3.57
CA GLN A 220 6.33 1.00 -3.69
C GLN A 220 6.92 1.58 -2.41
N ARG A 221 8.01 2.36 -2.52
CA ARG A 221 8.67 2.98 -1.39
C ARG A 221 8.29 4.44 -1.29
N TYR A 222 7.93 4.85 -0.09
CA TYR A 222 7.61 6.23 0.25
C TYR A 222 8.51 6.73 1.36
N GLU A 223 8.85 8.00 1.27
CA GLU A 223 9.39 8.75 2.38
C GLU A 223 8.24 9.26 3.24
N VAL A 224 8.36 9.06 4.55
CA VAL A 224 7.38 9.54 5.54
C VAL A 224 8.04 10.47 6.54
N ASN A 225 7.27 11.43 7.07
CA ASN A 225 7.72 12.27 8.18
C ASN A 225 7.61 11.54 9.53
N ALA A 226 7.99 12.22 10.62
CA ALA A 226 7.92 11.67 11.98
C ALA A 226 6.50 11.26 12.43
N TYR A 227 5.47 11.77 11.79
CA TYR A 227 4.07 11.45 12.02
C TYR A 227 3.55 10.32 11.12
N GLY A 228 4.40 9.74 10.25
CA GLY A 228 4.00 8.69 9.29
C GLY A 228 3.33 9.20 8.02
N LYS A 229 3.18 10.52 7.85
CA LYS A 229 2.58 11.12 6.64
C LYS A 229 3.55 11.01 5.47
N ARG A 230 3.06 10.60 4.30
CA ARG A 230 3.85 10.49 3.06
C ARG A 230 4.32 11.86 2.60
N ILE A 231 5.62 11.99 2.34
CA ILE A 231 6.25 13.22 1.81
C ILE A 231 6.48 13.06 0.30
N SER A 232 7.15 11.99 -0.09
CA SER A 232 7.50 11.72 -1.48
C SER A 232 7.45 10.24 -1.80
N GLN A 233 7.25 9.92 -3.07
CA GLN A 233 7.41 8.59 -3.61
C GLN A 233 8.84 8.46 -4.12
N LEU A 234 9.54 7.39 -3.74
CA LEU A 234 10.93 7.12 -4.12
C LEU A 234 10.98 6.13 -5.28
N ASP A 235 10.92 4.86 -4.96
CA ASP A 235 11.08 3.77 -5.92
C ASP A 235 9.77 3.01 -6.10
N TYR A 236 9.59 2.48 -7.31
CA TYR A 236 8.51 1.58 -7.66
C TYR A 236 9.09 0.35 -8.36
N THR A 237 8.75 -0.82 -7.86
CA THR A 237 9.08 -2.11 -8.49
C THR A 237 7.76 -2.80 -8.84
N ASP A 238 7.56 -3.05 -10.13
CA ASP A 238 6.37 -3.76 -10.59
C ASP A 238 6.32 -5.18 -10.01
N GLY A 239 5.10 -5.60 -9.65
CA GLY A 239 4.85 -7.00 -9.35
C GLY A 239 4.86 -7.85 -10.62
N VAL A 240 5.17 -9.13 -10.47
CA VAL A 240 5.05 -10.09 -11.57
C VAL A 240 3.67 -10.73 -11.53
N SER A 241 2.97 -10.71 -12.65
CA SER A 241 1.67 -11.40 -12.78
C SER A 241 1.80 -12.89 -12.53
N GLY A 242 0.73 -13.53 -12.06
CA GLY A 242 0.65 -14.97 -11.97
C GLY A 242 0.71 -15.65 -13.34
N ASN A 243 0.99 -16.95 -13.34
CA ASN A 243 1.07 -17.73 -14.57
C ASN A 243 -0.30 -17.91 -15.21
N THR A 244 -0.36 -17.85 -16.53
CA THR A 244 -1.54 -18.19 -17.30
C THR A 244 -1.66 -19.71 -17.41
N ILE A 245 -2.86 -20.23 -17.14
CA ILE A 245 -3.15 -21.68 -17.17
C ILE A 245 -4.11 -21.96 -18.30
N LYS A 246 -3.69 -22.83 -19.22
CA LYS A 246 -4.53 -23.31 -20.31
C LYS A 246 -5.24 -24.59 -19.90
N LEU A 247 -6.57 -24.58 -19.98
CA LEU A 247 -7.41 -25.75 -19.69
C LEU A 247 -7.68 -26.56 -20.96
N THR A 248 -8.09 -27.80 -20.76
CA THR A 248 -8.53 -28.71 -21.86
C THR A 248 -9.98 -28.52 -22.22
N ILE A 249 -10.69 -27.60 -21.58
CA ILE A 249 -12.13 -27.37 -21.78
C ILE A 249 -12.34 -26.53 -23.06
N ASP A 250 -13.30 -26.94 -23.88
CA ASP A 250 -13.79 -26.21 -25.03
C ASP A 250 -15.00 -25.37 -24.61
N THR A 251 -14.91 -24.04 -24.79
CA THR A 251 -15.97 -23.11 -24.37
C THR A 251 -17.28 -23.33 -25.14
N GLU A 252 -17.23 -23.68 -26.43
CA GLU A 252 -18.44 -23.88 -27.24
C GLU A 252 -19.17 -25.17 -26.83
N VAL A 253 -18.41 -26.24 -26.58
CA VAL A 253 -18.98 -27.50 -26.07
C VAL A 253 -19.58 -27.27 -24.68
N GLN A 254 -18.90 -26.51 -23.81
CA GLN A 254 -19.41 -26.19 -22.46
C GLN A 254 -20.72 -25.39 -22.52
N LYS A 255 -20.84 -24.41 -23.42
CA LYS A 255 -22.09 -23.66 -23.64
C LYS A 255 -23.21 -24.57 -24.10
N LEU A 256 -22.95 -25.44 -25.09
CA LEU A 256 -23.94 -26.39 -25.59
C LEU A 256 -24.43 -27.33 -24.47
N CYS A 257 -23.51 -27.87 -23.66
CA CYS A 257 -23.87 -28.73 -22.52
C CYS A 257 -24.73 -27.96 -21.51
N ASN A 258 -24.41 -26.72 -21.23
CA ASN A 258 -25.18 -25.89 -20.30
C ASN A 258 -26.60 -25.59 -20.83
N GLU A 259 -26.74 -25.34 -22.11
CA GLU A 259 -28.04 -25.13 -22.74
C GLU A 259 -28.92 -26.42 -22.70
N LEU A 260 -28.33 -27.56 -23.00
CA LEU A 260 -29.03 -28.84 -22.98
C LEU A 260 -29.48 -29.25 -21.56
N LEU A 261 -28.68 -28.91 -20.56
CA LEU A 261 -28.95 -29.24 -19.15
C LEU A 261 -29.76 -28.17 -18.40
N LYS A 262 -30.11 -27.05 -19.03
CA LYS A 262 -30.74 -25.89 -18.40
C LYS A 262 -31.99 -26.21 -17.58
N ASN A 263 -32.76 -27.24 -18.01
CA ASN A 263 -34.01 -27.66 -17.36
C ASN A 263 -33.91 -29.05 -16.73
N VAL A 264 -32.72 -29.59 -16.56
CA VAL A 264 -32.47 -30.93 -16.04
C VAL A 264 -31.56 -30.82 -14.84
N ALA A 265 -31.89 -31.52 -13.74
CA ALA A 265 -30.99 -31.65 -12.62
C ALA A 265 -29.88 -32.65 -13.00
N GLY A 266 -28.72 -32.17 -13.29
CA GLY A 266 -27.55 -32.97 -13.69
C GLY A 266 -26.28 -32.12 -13.74
N SER A 267 -25.12 -32.77 -13.76
CA SER A 267 -23.81 -32.16 -13.93
C SER A 267 -22.99 -32.92 -14.96
#